data_8bedf4307400661628fa8ac6cc163fa9
#
_entry.id   8bedf4307400661628fa8ac6cc163fa9
#
_cell.length_a   1.000
_cell.length_b   1.000
_cell.length_c   1.000
_cell.angle_alpha   90.00
_cell.angle_beta   90.00
_cell.angle_gamma   90.00
#
_symmetry.space_group_name_H-M   'P 1'
#
loop_
_entity.id
_entity.type
_entity.pdbx_description
1 polymer ?
#
loop_
_entity_poly.entity_id
_entity_poly.type
_entity_poly.pdbx_seq_one_letter_code
_entity_poly.pdbx_strand_id
1 'polypeptide(L)'
;MKILHIKKTNWLLPFKIIEGSTVSQQPQFQGRVLVLPDTDCWFDVLDQKQNLKNIDEKIYLALVKLAELHELGWIHGDIKKEHFRKFKQELYLIDFEKTRLISSPDPITDATPRYMAPELFHGANKTVQSDLYALGIVLYEWLTQTRLQANSYHEWAVLHCQKLNVVLPSSFQVFLPLLSGLLQKQQQNRFSNVHEAINCLKMLST
;
A
#
# COMPACT_ATOMS: atom_id res chain seq x y z
N MET A 1 14.22 -8.34 14.42
CA MET A 1 12.77 -8.31 14.17
C MET A 1 12.06 -7.98 15.48
N LYS A 2 11.62 -6.73 15.68
CA LYS A 2 10.79 -6.38 16.83
C LYS A 2 9.42 -7.00 16.58
N ILE A 3 9.08 -8.04 17.33
CA ILE A 3 7.75 -8.63 17.31
C ILE A 3 6.81 -7.55 17.83
N LEU A 4 5.96 -7.03 16.93
CA LEU A 4 4.83 -6.22 17.31
C LEU A 4 3.93 -7.08 18.22
N HIS A 5 4.02 -6.91 19.54
CA HIS A 5 3.04 -7.41 20.48
C HIS A 5 1.74 -6.62 20.27
N ILE A 6 1.07 -6.86 19.15
CA ILE A 6 -0.20 -6.25 18.85
C ILE A 6 -1.27 -7.15 19.44
N LYS A 7 -1.94 -6.64 20.46
CA LYS A 7 -3.18 -7.21 20.98
C LYS A 7 -4.11 -7.49 19.80
N LYS A 8 -4.57 -8.78 19.67
CA LYS A 8 -5.62 -9.27 18.76
C LYS A 8 -6.15 -8.22 17.77
N THR A 9 -5.42 -7.99 16.71
CA THR A 9 -5.85 -7.11 15.62
C THR A 9 -6.14 -7.99 14.41
N ASN A 10 -7.35 -7.92 13.89
CA ASN A 10 -7.83 -8.70 12.73
C ASN A 10 -7.16 -8.29 11.40
N TRP A 11 -6.07 -7.52 11.43
CA TRP A 11 -5.38 -7.06 10.22
C TRP A 11 -4.14 -7.87 9.86
N LEU A 12 -3.60 -8.70 10.78
CA LEU A 12 -2.52 -9.63 10.49
C LEU A 12 -3.07 -10.95 9.99
N LEU A 13 -2.50 -11.46 8.90
CA LEU A 13 -2.74 -12.85 8.48
C LEU A 13 -2.41 -13.81 9.61
N PRO A 14 -3.20 -14.88 9.81
CA PRO A 14 -2.84 -15.94 10.73
C PRO A 14 -1.48 -16.51 10.31
N PHE A 15 -0.59 -16.70 11.25
CA PHE A 15 0.76 -17.19 10.99
C PHE A 15 1.20 -18.24 12.00
N LYS A 16 2.19 -19.05 11.60
CA LYS A 16 2.92 -19.94 12.48
C LYS A 16 4.41 -19.64 12.37
N ILE A 17 5.10 -19.68 13.50
CA ILE A 17 6.57 -19.66 13.54
C ILE A 17 7.03 -21.08 13.82
N ILE A 18 7.89 -21.61 12.95
CA ILE A 18 8.46 -22.95 13.08
C ILE A 18 9.97 -22.88 12.93
N GLU A 19 10.68 -23.90 13.41
CA GLU A 19 12.10 -24.03 13.15
C GLU A 19 12.32 -24.43 11.68
N GLY A 20 13.20 -23.72 10.98
CA GLY A 20 13.42 -23.90 9.55
C GLY A 20 13.95 -25.28 9.18
N SER A 21 14.68 -25.94 10.11
CA SER A 21 15.13 -27.32 9.95
C SER A 21 13.99 -28.34 9.81
N THR A 22 12.77 -28.02 10.27
CA THR A 22 11.59 -28.87 10.06
C THR A 22 11.01 -28.76 8.66
N VAL A 23 11.37 -27.71 7.90
CA VAL A 23 10.89 -27.45 6.53
C VAL A 23 11.88 -28.01 5.51
N SER A 24 13.18 -27.76 5.71
CA SER A 24 14.23 -28.20 4.80
C SER A 24 15.59 -28.17 5.52
N GLN A 25 16.49 -29.07 5.08
CA GLN A 25 17.89 -29.07 5.56
C GLN A 25 18.78 -28.03 4.82
N GLN A 26 18.21 -27.28 3.87
CA GLN A 26 18.96 -26.28 3.12
C GLN A 26 19.34 -25.08 4.01
N PRO A 27 20.54 -24.46 3.83
CA PRO A 27 21.03 -23.39 4.68
C PRO A 27 20.11 -22.18 4.78
N GLN A 28 19.35 -21.87 3.73
CA GLN A 28 18.39 -20.76 3.71
C GLN A 28 17.21 -20.91 4.67
N PHE A 29 16.97 -22.13 5.16
CA PHE A 29 15.92 -22.43 6.13
C PHE A 29 16.48 -22.62 7.56
N GLN A 30 17.68 -22.15 7.84
CA GLN A 30 18.22 -22.13 9.21
C GLN A 30 17.51 -21.02 10.02
N GLY A 31 17.19 -21.34 11.30
CA GLY A 31 16.52 -20.44 12.21
C GLY A 31 14.98 -20.51 12.13
N ARG A 32 14.30 -19.41 12.48
CA ARG A 32 12.84 -19.35 12.53
C ARG A 32 12.25 -18.99 11.18
N VAL A 33 11.27 -19.76 10.74
CA VAL A 33 10.52 -19.54 9.49
C VAL A 33 9.09 -19.13 9.85
N LEU A 34 8.65 -18.03 9.24
CA LEU A 34 7.26 -17.57 9.29
C LEU A 34 6.47 -18.28 8.20
N VAL A 35 5.45 -19.03 8.60
CA VAL A 35 4.55 -19.73 7.68
C VAL A 35 3.23 -18.97 7.65
N LEU A 36 2.86 -18.50 6.46
CA LEU A 36 1.60 -17.84 6.17
C LEU A 36 0.70 -18.76 5.35
N PRO A 37 -0.64 -18.62 5.42
CA PRO A 37 -1.52 -19.31 4.50
C PRO A 37 -1.28 -18.83 3.06
N ASP A 38 -1.61 -19.66 2.10
CA ASP A 38 -1.70 -19.24 0.70
C ASP A 38 -2.85 -18.25 0.55
N THR A 39 -2.60 -17.18 -0.24
CA THR A 39 -3.50 -16.03 -0.32
C THR A 39 -3.52 -15.46 -1.74
N ASP A 40 -4.67 -14.94 -2.14
CA ASP A 40 -4.82 -14.23 -3.41
C ASP A 40 -4.40 -12.76 -3.29
N CYS A 41 -4.11 -12.11 -4.42
CA CYS A 41 -3.94 -10.67 -4.47
C CYS A 41 -5.30 -9.98 -4.29
N TRP A 42 -5.36 -8.95 -3.43
CA TRP A 42 -6.59 -8.17 -3.25
C TRP A 42 -6.97 -7.38 -4.49
N PHE A 43 -5.98 -6.73 -5.11
CA PHE A 43 -6.13 -5.99 -6.35
C PHE A 43 -5.84 -6.91 -7.55
N ASP A 44 -6.73 -7.87 -7.78
CA ASP A 44 -6.72 -8.79 -8.92
C ASP A 44 -7.00 -8.08 -10.27
N VAL A 45 -7.05 -8.84 -11.35
CA VAL A 45 -7.42 -8.31 -12.65
C VAL A 45 -8.86 -7.81 -12.60
N LEU A 46 -9.09 -6.58 -13.06
CA LEU A 46 -10.44 -6.02 -13.18
C LEU A 46 -11.16 -6.70 -14.35
N ASP A 47 -12.27 -7.35 -14.05
CA ASP A 47 -13.22 -7.75 -15.08
C ASP A 47 -13.96 -6.48 -15.58
N GLN A 48 -14.07 -6.29 -16.89
CA GLN A 48 -14.80 -5.17 -17.50
C GLN A 48 -16.29 -5.10 -17.08
N LYS A 49 -16.84 -6.21 -16.57
CA LYS A 49 -18.19 -6.31 -16.02
C LYS A 49 -18.27 -6.02 -14.51
N GLN A 50 -17.14 -5.69 -13.87
CA GLN A 50 -17.13 -5.46 -12.43
C GLN A 50 -17.95 -4.21 -12.08
N ASN A 51 -18.90 -4.37 -11.16
CA ASN A 51 -19.76 -3.28 -10.70
C ASN A 51 -18.90 -2.25 -9.94
N LEU A 52 -19.10 -0.95 -10.20
CA LEU A 52 -18.45 0.17 -9.49
C LEU A 52 -18.56 0.03 -7.97
N LYS A 53 -19.68 -0.50 -7.46
CA LYS A 53 -19.86 -0.74 -6.03
C LYS A 53 -18.82 -1.70 -5.45
N ASN A 54 -18.47 -2.77 -6.18
CA ASN A 54 -17.45 -3.72 -5.73
C ASN A 54 -16.05 -3.10 -5.75
N ILE A 55 -15.79 -2.20 -6.70
CA ILE A 55 -14.54 -1.47 -6.80
C ILE A 55 -14.42 -0.48 -5.63
N ASP A 56 -15.48 0.27 -5.37
CA ASP A 56 -15.57 1.19 -4.23
C ASP A 56 -15.31 0.47 -2.91
N GLU A 57 -15.96 -0.66 -2.68
CA GLU A 57 -15.77 -1.48 -1.48
C GLU A 57 -14.33 -1.97 -1.34
N LYS A 58 -13.71 -2.43 -2.44
CA LYS A 58 -12.28 -2.85 -2.41
C LYS A 58 -11.34 -1.70 -2.06
N ILE A 59 -11.58 -0.51 -2.60
CA ILE A 59 -10.80 0.70 -2.29
C ILE A 59 -11.02 1.10 -0.83
N TYR A 60 -12.28 1.12 -0.39
CA TYR A 60 -12.65 1.45 0.99
C TYR A 60 -11.96 0.55 2.00
N LEU A 61 -12.01 -0.77 1.80
CA LEU A 61 -11.36 -1.72 2.70
C LEU A 61 -9.83 -1.56 2.73
N ALA A 62 -9.20 -1.24 1.60
CA ALA A 62 -7.76 -0.97 1.58
C ALA A 62 -7.40 0.29 2.38
N LEU A 63 -8.20 1.36 2.25
CA LEU A 63 -8.05 2.56 3.06
C LEU A 63 -8.27 2.25 4.56
N VAL A 64 -9.31 1.49 4.92
CA VAL A 64 -9.57 1.11 6.32
C VAL A 64 -8.38 0.33 6.90
N LYS A 65 -7.83 -0.65 6.18
CA LYS A 65 -6.66 -1.41 6.66
C LYS A 65 -5.43 -0.53 6.88
N LEU A 66 -5.24 0.46 6.05
CA LEU A 66 -4.15 1.43 6.23
C LEU A 66 -4.43 2.38 7.41
N ALA A 67 -5.70 2.80 7.60
CA ALA A 67 -6.10 3.62 8.74
C ALA A 67 -5.83 2.90 10.07
N GLU A 68 -6.24 1.62 10.19
CA GLU A 68 -5.98 0.79 11.37
C GLU A 68 -4.49 0.76 11.75
N LEU A 69 -3.60 0.65 10.76
CA LEU A 69 -2.15 0.68 10.99
C LEU A 69 -1.66 2.04 11.47
N HIS A 70 -2.12 3.12 10.82
CA HIS A 70 -1.72 4.48 11.16
C HIS A 70 -2.24 4.91 12.55
N GLU A 71 -3.46 4.50 12.93
CA GLU A 71 -4.03 4.74 14.27
C GLU A 71 -3.25 4.06 15.39
N LEU A 72 -2.61 2.94 15.10
CA LEU A 72 -1.67 2.29 16.01
C LEU A 72 -0.32 3.02 16.11
N GLY A 73 -0.14 4.13 15.39
CA GLY A 73 1.08 4.92 15.38
C GLY A 73 2.17 4.39 14.43
N TRP A 74 1.82 3.55 13.46
CA TRP A 74 2.78 2.94 12.54
C TRP A 74 2.59 3.41 11.11
N ILE A 75 3.70 3.53 10.37
CA ILE A 75 3.79 3.71 8.93
C ILE A 75 4.21 2.37 8.33
N HIS A 76 3.56 1.92 7.26
CA HIS A 76 3.96 0.68 6.56
C HIS A 76 5.32 0.83 5.88
N GLY A 77 5.51 1.93 5.16
CA GLY A 77 6.78 2.31 4.56
C GLY A 77 7.18 1.54 3.29
N ASP A 78 6.38 0.57 2.85
CA ASP A 78 6.59 -0.17 1.58
C ASP A 78 5.25 -0.66 1.01
N ILE A 79 4.27 0.22 0.92
CA ILE A 79 2.98 -0.10 0.32
C ILE A 79 3.18 -0.44 -1.17
N LYS A 80 2.72 -1.62 -1.57
CA LYS A 80 2.66 -2.07 -2.98
C LYS A 80 1.54 -3.08 -3.17
N LYS A 81 1.15 -3.32 -4.42
CA LYS A 81 0.02 -4.18 -4.79
C LYS A 81 0.10 -5.56 -4.12
N GLU A 82 1.27 -6.16 -4.10
CA GLU A 82 1.55 -7.50 -3.60
C GLU A 82 1.34 -7.64 -2.09
N HIS A 83 1.31 -6.54 -1.34
CA HIS A 83 1.14 -6.54 0.11
C HIS A 83 -0.32 -6.51 0.57
N PHE A 84 -1.25 -6.29 -0.36
CA PHE A 84 -2.70 -6.42 -0.11
C PHE A 84 -3.15 -7.82 -0.46
N ARG A 85 -3.45 -8.65 0.56
CA ARG A 85 -3.76 -10.08 0.39
C ARG A 85 -5.18 -10.40 0.81
N LYS A 86 -5.83 -11.25 0.03
CA LYS A 86 -7.15 -11.78 0.31
C LYS A 86 -7.03 -13.18 0.91
N PHE A 87 -7.61 -13.36 2.09
CA PHE A 87 -7.72 -14.65 2.75
C PHE A 87 -9.11 -14.78 3.39
N LYS A 88 -9.84 -15.86 3.08
CA LYS A 88 -11.22 -16.09 3.57
C LYS A 88 -12.15 -14.87 3.37
N GLN A 89 -12.09 -14.25 2.19
CA GLN A 89 -12.84 -13.05 1.79
C GLN A 89 -12.48 -11.76 2.54
N GLU A 90 -11.52 -11.77 3.44
CA GLU A 90 -11.02 -10.60 4.16
C GLU A 90 -9.72 -10.07 3.57
N LEU A 91 -9.50 -8.77 3.71
CA LEU A 91 -8.27 -8.09 3.31
C LEU A 91 -7.27 -8.06 4.46
N TYR A 92 -6.04 -8.37 4.13
CA TYR A 92 -4.88 -8.29 5.03
C TYR A 92 -3.73 -7.52 4.40
N LEU A 93 -2.98 -6.81 5.23
CA LEU A 93 -1.67 -6.29 4.87
C LEU A 93 -0.59 -7.28 5.32
N ILE A 94 0.49 -7.37 4.53
CA ILE A 94 1.66 -8.20 4.82
C ILE A 94 2.96 -7.40 4.61
N ASP A 95 4.09 -8.00 4.98
CA ASP A 95 5.43 -7.44 4.77
C ASP A 95 5.69 -6.14 5.55
N PHE A 96 5.73 -6.29 6.87
CA PHE A 96 5.98 -5.19 7.81
C PHE A 96 7.48 -4.95 8.09
N GLU A 97 8.38 -5.43 7.22
CA GLU A 97 9.83 -5.31 7.45
C GLU A 97 10.29 -3.85 7.49
N LYS A 98 9.65 -2.99 6.68
CA LYS A 98 9.94 -1.55 6.59
C LYS A 98 9.04 -0.67 7.44
N THR A 99 8.19 -1.30 8.27
CA THR A 99 7.26 -0.60 9.16
C THR A 99 8.00 0.11 10.28
N ARG A 100 7.59 1.33 10.57
CA ARG A 100 8.19 2.17 11.62
C ARG A 100 7.15 2.97 12.38
N LEU A 101 7.51 3.44 13.56
CA LEU A 101 6.68 4.36 14.33
C LEU A 101 6.64 5.74 13.63
N ILE A 102 5.46 6.36 13.63
CA ILE A 102 5.26 7.73 13.13
C ILE A 102 6.18 8.72 13.87
N SER A 103 6.39 8.49 15.17
CA SER A 103 7.21 9.34 16.03
C SER A 103 8.73 9.12 15.88
N SER A 104 9.17 8.14 15.10
CA SER A 104 10.59 7.84 14.91
C SER A 104 11.07 8.32 13.54
N PRO A 105 11.65 9.52 13.44
CA PRO A 105 12.22 10.01 12.20
C PRO A 105 13.54 9.27 11.95
N ASP A 106 13.49 8.20 11.17
CA ASP A 106 14.69 7.50 10.73
C ASP A 106 14.81 7.64 9.22
N PRO A 107 15.85 8.32 8.70
CA PRO A 107 16.02 8.55 7.27
C PRO A 107 16.46 7.25 6.58
N ILE A 108 15.59 6.26 6.52
CA ILE A 108 15.85 5.06 5.73
C ILE A 108 15.28 5.30 4.34
N THR A 109 16.18 5.41 3.39
CA THR A 109 15.92 5.62 1.96
C THR A 109 15.51 4.34 1.21
N ASP A 110 15.22 3.26 1.93
CA ASP A 110 14.87 1.97 1.32
C ASP A 110 13.35 1.90 1.03
N ALA A 111 12.98 2.32 -0.18
CA ALA A 111 11.63 2.22 -0.71
C ALA A 111 11.65 1.63 -2.13
N THR A 112 10.56 0.99 -2.55
CA THR A 112 10.40 0.50 -3.91
C THR A 112 10.13 1.69 -4.85
N PRO A 113 11.05 2.08 -5.77
CA PRO A 113 10.96 3.34 -6.52
C PRO A 113 9.64 3.55 -7.26
N ARG A 114 9.01 2.47 -7.73
CA ARG A 114 7.70 2.51 -8.41
C ARG A 114 6.58 3.13 -7.59
N TYR A 115 6.58 2.94 -6.27
CA TYR A 115 5.53 3.38 -5.35
C TYR A 115 5.97 4.56 -4.48
N MET A 116 7.18 5.06 -4.73
CA MET A 116 7.84 6.05 -3.90
C MET A 116 7.23 7.43 -4.09
N ALA A 117 6.85 8.07 -2.99
CA ALA A 117 6.33 9.44 -3.03
C ALA A 117 7.41 10.45 -3.44
N PRO A 118 7.07 11.56 -4.13
CA PRO A 118 8.02 12.53 -4.64
C PRO A 118 9.01 13.05 -3.60
N GLU A 119 8.55 13.34 -2.38
CA GLU A 119 9.39 13.85 -1.29
C GLU A 119 10.51 12.88 -0.88
N LEU A 120 10.28 11.58 -1.06
CA LEU A 120 11.25 10.56 -0.70
C LEU A 120 12.46 10.52 -1.66
N PHE A 121 12.28 10.92 -2.92
CA PHE A 121 13.39 11.09 -3.88
C PHE A 121 14.32 12.24 -3.49
N HIS A 122 13.86 13.13 -2.62
CA HIS A 122 14.64 14.24 -2.06
C HIS A 122 15.16 13.94 -0.64
N GLY A 123 15.09 12.69 -0.19
CA GLY A 123 15.62 12.26 1.10
C GLY A 123 14.74 12.60 2.32
N ALA A 124 13.46 12.96 2.09
CA ALA A 124 12.53 13.16 3.19
C ALA A 124 12.21 11.84 3.92
N ASN A 125 11.78 11.96 5.17
CA ASN A 125 11.32 10.83 5.96
C ASN A 125 9.99 10.27 5.41
N LYS A 126 9.81 8.97 5.54
CA LYS A 126 8.51 8.33 5.28
C LYS A 126 7.47 8.82 6.29
N THR A 127 6.27 9.06 5.81
CA THR A 127 5.15 9.57 6.59
C THR A 127 3.87 8.81 6.24
N VAL A 128 2.80 9.03 6.99
CA VAL A 128 1.44 8.60 6.65
C VAL A 128 1.08 9.00 5.20
N GLN A 129 1.47 10.21 4.81
CA GLN A 129 1.20 10.73 3.47
C GLN A 129 2.02 10.04 2.37
N SER A 130 3.23 9.53 2.67
CA SER A 130 3.98 8.71 1.71
C SER A 130 3.33 7.33 1.49
N ASP A 131 2.73 6.72 2.53
CA ASP A 131 1.93 5.50 2.39
C ASP A 131 0.67 5.76 1.55
N LEU A 132 0.00 6.90 1.76
CA LEU A 132 -1.16 7.31 0.95
C LEU A 132 -0.81 7.49 -0.53
N TYR A 133 0.34 8.09 -0.84
CA TYR A 133 0.81 8.21 -2.20
C TYR A 133 1.06 6.83 -2.83
N ALA A 134 1.74 5.95 -2.11
CA ALA A 134 2.02 4.59 -2.58
C ALA A 134 0.73 3.80 -2.83
N LEU A 135 -0.28 3.92 -1.95
CA LEU A 135 -1.61 3.37 -2.20
C LEU A 135 -2.26 3.99 -3.44
N GLY A 136 -2.11 5.29 -3.64
CA GLY A 136 -2.57 6.00 -4.84
C GLY A 136 -1.99 5.39 -6.12
N ILE A 137 -0.69 5.04 -6.15
CA ILE A 137 -0.06 4.35 -7.29
C ILE A 137 -0.65 2.94 -7.47
N VAL A 138 -0.85 2.18 -6.39
CA VAL A 138 -1.48 0.86 -6.46
C VAL A 138 -2.87 0.94 -7.10
N LEU A 139 -3.70 1.89 -6.66
CA LEU A 139 -5.05 2.10 -7.18
C LEU A 139 -5.03 2.59 -8.63
N TYR A 140 -4.11 3.49 -8.97
CA TYR A 140 -3.93 3.98 -10.34
C TYR A 140 -3.59 2.83 -11.31
N GLU A 141 -2.55 2.04 -10.99
CA GLU A 141 -2.17 0.87 -11.80
C GLU A 141 -3.31 -0.16 -11.89
N TRP A 142 -4.04 -0.37 -10.79
CA TRP A 142 -5.15 -1.31 -10.77
C TRP A 142 -6.32 -0.84 -11.62
N LEU A 143 -6.76 0.42 -11.50
CA LEU A 143 -7.90 0.96 -12.26
C LEU A 143 -7.58 1.14 -13.74
N THR A 144 -6.35 1.48 -14.08
CA THR A 144 -5.91 1.63 -15.49
C THR A 144 -5.48 0.33 -16.12
N GLN A 145 -5.27 -0.74 -15.33
CA GLN A 145 -4.64 -2.00 -15.76
C GLN A 145 -3.28 -1.76 -16.47
N THR A 146 -2.62 -0.66 -16.12
CA THR A 146 -1.35 -0.23 -16.72
C THR A 146 -0.30 -0.15 -15.63
N ARG A 147 0.78 -0.92 -15.78
CA ARG A 147 1.90 -0.91 -14.85
C ARG A 147 2.87 0.20 -15.20
N LEU A 148 3.15 1.11 -14.27
CA LEU A 148 4.17 2.14 -14.45
C LEU A 148 5.54 1.49 -14.66
N GLN A 149 6.36 2.09 -15.54
CA GLN A 149 7.69 1.58 -15.90
C GLN A 149 8.69 2.72 -15.95
N ALA A 150 9.89 2.45 -15.48
CA ALA A 150 11.08 3.28 -15.64
C ALA A 150 12.32 2.37 -15.56
N ASN A 151 13.39 2.76 -16.22
CA ASN A 151 14.61 1.93 -16.36
C ASN A 151 15.68 2.29 -15.33
N SER A 152 15.51 3.40 -14.60
CA SER A 152 16.48 3.88 -13.61
C SER A 152 15.78 4.59 -12.43
N TYR A 153 16.51 4.72 -11.32
CA TYR A 153 16.05 5.50 -10.17
C TYR A 153 15.78 6.96 -10.57
N HIS A 154 16.59 7.55 -11.41
CA HIS A 154 16.39 8.91 -11.92
C HIS A 154 15.10 9.03 -12.73
N GLU A 155 14.82 8.08 -13.61
CA GLU A 155 13.57 8.08 -14.40
C GLU A 155 12.34 7.94 -13.50
N TRP A 156 12.40 7.12 -12.43
CA TRP A 156 11.35 7.07 -11.42
C TRP A 156 11.16 8.41 -10.73
N ALA A 157 12.26 9.08 -10.34
CA ALA A 157 12.17 10.40 -9.73
C ALA A 157 11.50 11.42 -10.69
N VAL A 158 11.91 11.45 -11.95
CA VAL A 158 11.31 12.32 -12.97
C VAL A 158 9.82 11.97 -13.18
N LEU A 159 9.48 10.69 -13.22
CA LEU A 159 8.09 10.25 -13.35
C LEU A 159 7.23 10.78 -12.20
N HIS A 160 7.60 10.47 -10.96
CA HIS A 160 6.79 10.81 -9.79
C HIS A 160 6.79 12.31 -9.48
N CYS A 161 7.94 12.98 -9.59
CA CYS A 161 8.03 14.40 -9.25
C CYS A 161 7.46 15.33 -10.34
N GLN A 162 7.48 14.91 -11.62
CA GLN A 162 7.16 15.82 -12.72
C GLN A 162 6.09 15.28 -13.68
N LYS A 163 6.29 14.06 -14.23
CA LYS A 163 5.54 13.59 -15.41
C LYS A 163 4.25 12.88 -15.11
N LEU A 164 4.10 12.26 -13.92
CA LEU A 164 2.89 11.51 -13.60
C LEU A 164 1.67 12.41 -13.69
N ASN A 165 0.79 12.06 -14.61
CA ASN A 165 -0.52 12.68 -14.80
C ASN A 165 -1.59 11.61 -14.57
N VAL A 166 -2.57 11.91 -13.73
CA VAL A 166 -3.63 10.96 -13.36
C VAL A 166 -4.74 11.03 -14.40
N VAL A 167 -4.78 10.03 -15.27
CA VAL A 167 -5.83 9.85 -16.26
C VAL A 167 -6.46 8.48 -16.06
N LEU A 168 -7.77 8.45 -15.90
CA LEU A 168 -8.53 7.21 -15.72
C LEU A 168 -9.37 6.88 -16.95
N PRO A 169 -9.64 5.59 -17.21
CA PRO A 169 -10.68 5.17 -18.15
C PRO A 169 -12.03 5.80 -17.79
N SER A 170 -12.88 6.06 -18.79
CA SER A 170 -14.19 6.72 -18.60
C SER A 170 -15.06 6.00 -17.56
N SER A 171 -15.00 4.67 -17.51
CA SER A 171 -15.71 3.84 -16.52
C SER A 171 -15.30 4.08 -15.07
N PHE A 172 -14.12 4.67 -14.81
CA PHE A 172 -13.57 4.88 -13.46
C PHE A 172 -13.34 6.35 -13.13
N GLN A 173 -13.85 7.27 -13.95
CA GLN A 173 -13.70 8.72 -13.75
C GLN A 173 -14.26 9.19 -12.40
N VAL A 174 -15.24 8.50 -11.86
CA VAL A 174 -15.79 8.78 -10.51
C VAL A 174 -14.70 8.77 -9.43
N PHE A 175 -13.65 7.96 -9.56
CA PHE A 175 -12.55 7.88 -8.60
C PHE A 175 -11.43 8.92 -8.82
N LEU A 176 -11.55 9.77 -9.86
CA LEU A 176 -10.52 10.76 -10.16
C LEU A 176 -10.23 11.74 -9.01
N PRO A 177 -11.24 12.27 -8.26
CA PRO A 177 -10.97 13.15 -7.12
C PRO A 177 -10.14 12.45 -6.02
N LEU A 178 -10.46 11.19 -5.71
CA LEU A 178 -9.70 10.40 -4.73
C LEU A 178 -8.25 10.23 -5.17
N LEU A 179 -8.03 9.75 -6.41
CA LEU A 179 -6.66 9.54 -6.93
C LEU A 179 -5.89 10.85 -7.04
N SER A 180 -6.54 11.93 -7.44
CA SER A 180 -5.91 13.25 -7.50
C SER A 180 -5.46 13.73 -6.11
N GLY A 181 -6.24 13.46 -5.06
CA GLY A 181 -5.87 13.77 -3.69
C GLY A 181 -4.74 12.90 -3.15
N LEU A 182 -4.76 11.58 -3.45
CA LEU A 182 -3.70 10.64 -3.04
C LEU A 182 -2.37 10.92 -3.75
N LEU A 183 -2.41 11.28 -5.04
CA LEU A 183 -1.25 11.43 -5.92
C LEU A 183 -0.75 12.88 -6.04
N GLN A 184 -1.15 13.78 -5.14
CA GLN A 184 -0.57 15.12 -5.09
C GLN A 184 0.95 15.02 -4.94
N LYS A 185 1.66 15.71 -5.83
CA LYS A 185 3.12 15.72 -5.85
C LYS A 185 3.70 16.42 -4.63
N GLN A 186 3.09 17.54 -4.25
CA GLN A 186 3.45 18.28 -3.03
C GLN A 186 2.74 17.64 -1.84
N GLN A 187 3.51 17.21 -0.85
CA GLN A 187 3.02 16.52 0.33
C GLN A 187 1.92 17.29 1.06
N GLN A 188 2.08 18.61 1.21
CA GLN A 188 1.12 19.50 1.91
C GLN A 188 -0.25 19.60 1.22
N ASN A 189 -0.34 19.26 -0.08
CA ASN A 189 -1.59 19.29 -0.84
C ASN A 189 -2.27 17.90 -0.90
N ARG A 190 -1.57 16.87 -0.41
CA ARG A 190 -2.09 15.50 -0.33
C ARG A 190 -2.98 15.35 0.90
N PHE A 191 -3.89 14.39 0.90
CA PHE A 191 -4.63 14.05 2.11
C PHE A 191 -3.66 13.93 3.30
N SER A 192 -3.98 14.57 4.41
CA SER A 192 -3.13 14.60 5.60
C SER A 192 -3.15 13.25 6.34
N ASN A 193 -4.23 12.52 6.21
CA ASN A 193 -4.46 11.21 6.83
C ASN A 193 -5.45 10.38 6.01
N VAL A 194 -5.57 9.10 6.36
CA VAL A 194 -6.43 8.16 5.63
C VAL A 194 -7.91 8.52 5.73
N HIS A 195 -8.36 9.12 6.83
CA HIS A 195 -9.78 9.47 7.02
C HIS A 195 -10.25 10.53 6.02
N GLU A 196 -9.39 11.46 5.63
CA GLU A 196 -9.70 12.42 4.55
C GLU A 196 -9.93 11.70 3.21
N ALA A 197 -9.11 10.71 2.89
CA ALA A 197 -9.29 9.88 1.69
C ALA A 197 -10.59 9.05 1.75
N ILE A 198 -10.91 8.46 2.92
CA ILE A 198 -12.17 7.74 3.14
C ILE A 198 -13.37 8.67 2.97
N ASN A 199 -13.32 9.88 3.53
CA ASN A 199 -14.39 10.86 3.41
C ASN A 199 -14.58 11.29 1.94
N CYS A 200 -13.49 11.52 1.21
CA CYS A 200 -13.54 11.79 -0.21
C CYS A 200 -14.25 10.63 -0.95
N LEU A 201 -13.84 9.37 -0.73
CA LEU A 201 -14.46 8.21 -1.38
C LEU A 201 -15.97 8.11 -1.09
N LYS A 202 -16.39 8.30 0.16
CA LYS A 202 -17.81 8.27 0.54
C LYS A 202 -18.66 9.32 -0.19
N MET A 203 -18.10 10.52 -0.43
CA MET A 203 -18.78 11.58 -1.19
C MET A 203 -18.96 11.22 -2.68
N LEU A 204 -18.15 10.31 -3.23
CA LEU A 204 -18.25 9.87 -4.62
C LEU A 204 -19.27 8.74 -4.81
N SER A 205 -19.65 8.06 -3.72
CA SER A 205 -20.56 6.90 -3.74
C SER A 205 -22.02 7.28 -3.45
N THR A 206 -22.28 8.57 -3.20
CA THR A 206 -23.65 9.15 -3.03
C THR A 206 -24.15 9.68 -4.36
#